data_018bb3f9783b873aa6479327155377a3
#
_entry.id   018bb3f9783b873aa6479327155377a3
#
_cell.length_a   1.000
_cell.length_b   1.000
_cell.length_c   1.000
_cell.angle_alpha   90.00
_cell.angle_beta   90.00
_cell.angle_gamma   90.00
#
_symmetry.space_group_name_H-M   'P 1'
#
loop_
_entity.id
_entity.type
_entity.pdbx_description
1 polymer ?
#
loop_
_entity_poly.entity_id
_entity_poly.type
_entity_poly.pdbx_seq_one_letter_code
_entity_poly.pdbx_strand_id
1 'polypeptide(L)'
;MYKKFFGLAKNPFEISPDPYFFYGSAQHNEALANIFYGIRAHKGFVVVTGEVGTGKTLLVRCLLDSLDRNQVAFSYVFNTRLNEEEFIRYIMQDLSLPVPQTKGEMLLQLNEYLIGRYRKGMTTVLIVDEAQNLSWEVLEEIRLLTNLETTKDKLLQIVLIGQPELDEKLESYNVRQLKQRIALRCRLNPLTELETRDYIVRRLQRAGAKNSAWTIFPDNVIKKVHQYTTGIPRLINTVCENSLIVAFAKQTQSVTIDMIEEVAKDLRLNQPVKPPITSQATKDDQESKLLKRLVNLLHALEKVDEAPSVPEEASRVGQGKI
;
A
#
# COMPACT_ATOMS: atom_id res chain seq x y z
N MET A 1 10.07 -4.92 -32.58
CA MET A 1 9.58 -5.55 -33.84
C MET A 1 8.05 -5.50 -33.92
N TYR A 2 7.29 -5.99 -32.95
CA TYR A 2 5.82 -6.06 -32.99
C TYR A 2 5.12 -4.70 -33.07
N LYS A 3 5.72 -3.61 -32.58
CA LYS A 3 5.11 -2.27 -32.62
C LYS A 3 4.67 -1.85 -34.03
N LYS A 4 5.55 -2.03 -35.03
CA LYS A 4 5.21 -1.70 -36.43
C LYS A 4 4.08 -2.57 -36.96
N PHE A 5 4.06 -3.86 -36.56
CA PHE A 5 3.03 -4.80 -36.96
C PHE A 5 1.64 -4.39 -36.48
N PHE A 6 1.53 -3.90 -35.25
CA PHE A 6 0.25 -3.40 -34.67
C PHE A 6 0.03 -1.91 -34.91
N GLY A 7 0.87 -1.22 -35.68
CA GLY A 7 0.74 0.23 -35.90
C GLY A 7 0.99 1.09 -34.66
N LEU A 8 1.81 0.60 -33.71
CA LEU A 8 2.11 1.27 -32.46
C LEU A 8 3.38 2.12 -32.58
N ALA A 9 3.32 3.36 -32.09
CA ALA A 9 4.45 4.28 -31.99
C ALA A 9 5.33 3.98 -30.77
N LYS A 10 4.69 3.64 -29.62
CA LYS A 10 5.35 3.32 -28.36
C LYS A 10 5.01 1.90 -27.92
N ASN A 11 5.78 1.38 -26.96
CA ASN A 11 5.43 0.14 -26.28
C ASN A 11 4.30 0.42 -25.25
N PRO A 12 3.10 -0.18 -25.40
CA PRO A 12 1.99 0.12 -24.51
C PRO A 12 2.12 -0.50 -23.13
N PHE A 13 2.82 -1.64 -22.99
CA PHE A 13 2.82 -2.46 -21.76
C PHE A 13 4.20 -2.61 -21.13
N GLU A 14 5.10 -1.64 -21.37
CA GLU A 14 6.40 -1.63 -20.70
C GLU A 14 6.26 -1.60 -19.18
N ILE A 15 7.14 -2.37 -18.51
CA ILE A 15 7.10 -2.56 -17.05
C ILE A 15 7.62 -1.31 -16.33
N SER A 16 8.53 -0.56 -16.96
CA SER A 16 9.08 0.67 -16.38
C SER A 16 7.97 1.68 -16.10
N PRO A 17 7.93 2.27 -14.88
CA PRO A 17 6.93 3.28 -14.54
C PRO A 17 7.11 4.53 -15.41
N ASP A 18 6.21 4.77 -16.35
CA ASP A 18 6.17 5.94 -17.22
C ASP A 18 4.89 6.75 -16.98
N PRO A 19 4.99 7.99 -16.44
CA PRO A 19 3.85 8.88 -16.21
C PRO A 19 2.99 9.12 -17.46
N TYR A 20 3.58 9.05 -18.65
CA TYR A 20 2.83 9.16 -19.90
C TYR A 20 1.71 8.12 -20.03
N PHE A 21 1.91 6.92 -19.50
CA PHE A 21 0.92 5.85 -19.50
C PHE A 21 0.10 5.77 -18.20
N PHE A 22 0.17 6.75 -17.34
CA PHE A 22 -0.58 6.73 -16.09
C PHE A 22 -2.09 6.65 -16.36
N TYR A 23 -2.72 5.63 -15.78
CA TYR A 23 -4.16 5.46 -15.73
C TYR A 23 -4.66 5.85 -14.35
N GLY A 24 -5.28 7.03 -14.24
CA GLY A 24 -5.87 7.49 -13.00
C GLY A 24 -7.22 6.81 -12.77
N SER A 25 -7.24 5.62 -12.14
CA SER A 25 -8.48 5.07 -11.59
C SER A 25 -9.03 6.00 -10.51
N ALA A 26 -10.29 5.81 -10.10
CA ALA A 26 -10.89 6.61 -9.03
C ALA A 26 -9.99 6.66 -7.79
N GLN A 27 -9.44 5.51 -7.37
CA GLN A 27 -8.58 5.39 -6.21
C GLN A 27 -7.21 6.06 -6.38
N HIS A 28 -6.60 5.98 -7.59
CA HIS A 28 -5.35 6.68 -7.87
C HIS A 28 -5.52 8.19 -7.84
N ASN A 29 -6.63 8.70 -8.40
CA ASN A 29 -6.95 10.12 -8.38
C ASN A 29 -7.24 10.61 -6.96
N GLU A 30 -7.98 9.83 -6.17
CA GLU A 30 -8.23 10.11 -4.75
C GLU A 30 -6.92 10.14 -3.94
N ALA A 31 -6.04 9.14 -4.12
CA ALA A 31 -4.75 9.10 -3.43
C ALA A 31 -3.88 10.31 -3.79
N LEU A 32 -3.79 10.68 -5.09
CA LEU A 32 -3.08 11.89 -5.51
C LEU A 32 -3.69 13.15 -4.87
N ALA A 33 -5.01 13.29 -4.92
CA ALA A 33 -5.71 14.44 -4.34
C ALA A 33 -5.44 14.55 -2.83
N ASN A 34 -5.49 13.44 -2.11
CA ASN A 34 -5.20 13.39 -0.68
C ASN A 34 -3.75 13.76 -0.35
N ILE A 35 -2.78 13.27 -1.15
CA ILE A 35 -1.38 13.66 -0.96
C ILE A 35 -1.20 15.17 -1.22
N PHE A 36 -1.73 15.69 -2.34
CA PHE A 36 -1.66 17.11 -2.65
C PHE A 36 -2.31 17.98 -1.57
N TYR A 37 -3.49 17.56 -1.11
CA TYR A 37 -4.16 18.25 -0.01
C TYR A 37 -3.32 18.21 1.27
N GLY A 38 -2.78 17.05 1.63
CA GLY A 38 -1.91 16.89 2.79
C GLY A 38 -0.70 17.81 2.75
N ILE A 39 -0.04 17.90 1.58
CA ILE A 39 1.12 18.78 1.37
C ILE A 39 0.72 20.26 1.46
N ARG A 40 -0.30 20.68 0.73
CA ARG A 40 -0.72 22.10 0.66
C ARG A 40 -1.35 22.60 1.95
N ALA A 41 -2.11 21.76 2.64
CA ALA A 41 -2.80 22.10 3.88
C ALA A 41 -1.94 21.83 5.13
N HIS A 42 -0.65 21.54 4.98
CA HIS A 42 0.31 21.27 6.05
C HIS A 42 -0.19 20.24 7.08
N LYS A 43 -0.85 19.17 6.59
CA LYS A 43 -1.42 18.12 7.46
C LYS A 43 -0.37 17.22 8.11
N GLY A 44 0.86 17.27 7.66
CA GLY A 44 2.02 16.65 8.27
C GLY A 44 2.26 15.20 7.85
N PHE A 45 1.26 14.30 7.86
CA PHE A 45 1.53 12.88 7.67
C PHE A 45 0.45 12.17 6.85
N VAL A 46 0.86 11.60 5.71
CA VAL A 46 0.00 10.86 4.77
C VAL A 46 0.55 9.44 4.58
N VAL A 47 -0.31 8.45 4.54
CA VAL A 47 0.05 7.04 4.28
C VAL A 47 -0.71 6.55 3.06
N VAL A 48 0.01 5.90 2.14
CA VAL A 48 -0.55 5.25 0.96
C VAL A 48 -0.11 3.80 0.95
N THR A 49 -1.05 2.88 0.98
CA THR A 49 -0.77 1.44 0.92
C THR A 49 -1.40 0.78 -0.30
N GLY A 50 -0.90 -0.36 -0.68
CA GLY A 50 -1.46 -1.16 -1.78
C GLY A 50 -0.55 -2.33 -2.14
N GLU A 51 -1.13 -3.35 -2.77
CA GLU A 51 -0.43 -4.56 -3.20
C GLU A 51 0.74 -4.25 -4.15
N VAL A 52 1.67 -5.21 -4.25
CA VAL A 52 2.77 -5.14 -5.21
C VAL A 52 2.22 -5.00 -6.62
N GLY A 53 2.72 -4.01 -7.37
CA GLY A 53 2.31 -3.82 -8.77
C GLY A 53 1.01 -3.03 -8.98
N THR A 54 0.39 -2.45 -7.94
CA THR A 54 -0.79 -1.58 -8.05
C THR A 54 -0.50 -0.18 -8.58
N GLY A 55 0.77 0.19 -8.77
CA GLY A 55 1.15 1.48 -9.35
C GLY A 55 1.61 2.54 -8.35
N LYS A 56 1.91 2.19 -7.10
CA LYS A 56 2.39 3.11 -6.05
C LYS A 56 3.56 3.98 -6.50
N THR A 57 4.63 3.37 -7.01
CA THR A 57 5.82 4.11 -7.50
C THR A 57 5.51 5.00 -8.70
N LEU A 58 4.56 4.60 -9.56
CA LEU A 58 4.09 5.45 -10.65
C LEU A 58 3.30 6.66 -10.11
N LEU A 59 2.48 6.45 -9.08
CA LEU A 59 1.78 7.53 -8.38
C LEU A 59 2.77 8.57 -7.82
N VAL A 60 3.86 8.09 -7.17
CA VAL A 60 4.94 8.98 -6.67
C VAL A 60 5.55 9.80 -7.79
N ARG A 61 5.88 9.18 -8.93
CA ARG A 61 6.45 9.90 -10.08
C ARG A 61 5.49 10.96 -10.59
N CYS A 62 4.20 10.64 -10.75
CA CYS A 62 3.18 11.61 -11.14
C CYS A 62 3.07 12.76 -10.12
N LEU A 63 3.16 12.47 -8.83
CA LEU A 63 3.20 13.47 -7.77
C LEU A 63 4.41 14.39 -7.95
N LEU A 64 5.62 13.83 -8.04
CA LEU A 64 6.87 14.59 -8.14
C LEU A 64 6.93 15.47 -9.41
N ASP A 65 6.39 14.97 -10.52
CA ASP A 65 6.30 15.73 -11.79
C ASP A 65 5.30 16.88 -11.70
N SER A 66 4.33 16.79 -10.78
CA SER A 66 3.27 17.79 -10.61
C SER A 66 3.59 18.83 -9.54
N LEU A 67 4.63 18.63 -8.74
CA LEU A 67 5.06 19.59 -7.72
C LEU A 67 5.87 20.72 -8.35
N ASP A 68 5.50 21.96 -8.00
CA ASP A 68 6.31 23.13 -8.36
C ASP A 68 7.59 23.15 -7.53
N ARG A 69 8.70 22.85 -8.16
CA ARG A 69 10.04 22.79 -7.52
C ARG A 69 10.50 24.13 -6.95
N ASN A 70 9.93 25.24 -7.36
CA ASN A 70 10.23 26.55 -6.78
C ASN A 70 9.57 26.72 -5.41
N GLN A 71 8.42 26.08 -5.20
CA GLN A 71 7.64 26.17 -3.97
C GLN A 71 7.85 24.97 -3.04
N VAL A 72 8.12 23.78 -3.60
CA VAL A 72 8.22 22.54 -2.86
C VAL A 72 9.58 21.90 -3.02
N ALA A 73 10.35 21.82 -1.93
CA ALA A 73 11.50 20.91 -1.86
C ALA A 73 11.04 19.55 -1.39
N PHE A 74 11.65 18.50 -1.90
CA PHE A 74 11.35 17.15 -1.46
C PHE A 74 12.63 16.30 -1.31
N SER A 75 12.57 15.37 -0.37
CA SER A 75 13.48 14.24 -0.27
C SER A 75 12.73 12.96 -0.59
N TYR A 76 13.30 12.09 -1.44
CA TYR A 76 12.72 10.83 -1.87
C TYR A 76 13.57 9.64 -1.46
N VAL A 77 13.18 8.97 -0.39
CA VAL A 77 13.86 7.81 0.16
C VAL A 77 13.25 6.55 -0.46
N PHE A 78 14.00 5.85 -1.28
CA PHE A 78 13.63 4.58 -1.90
C PHE A 78 14.41 3.39 -1.30
N ASN A 79 15.56 3.64 -0.65
CA ASN A 79 16.30 2.64 0.10
C ASN A 79 15.90 2.71 1.58
N THR A 80 15.11 1.74 2.03
CA THR A 80 14.55 1.70 3.38
C THR A 80 15.33 0.80 4.34
N ARG A 81 16.49 0.27 3.92
CA ARG A 81 17.40 -0.52 4.77
C ARG A 81 18.51 0.35 5.35
N LEU A 82 18.12 1.47 5.94
CA LEU A 82 19.02 2.43 6.58
C LEU A 82 18.79 2.37 8.10
N ASN A 83 19.84 2.64 8.88
CA ASN A 83 19.68 2.96 10.29
C ASN A 83 19.21 4.42 10.46
N GLU A 84 18.92 4.85 11.71
CA GLU A 84 18.33 6.17 11.96
C GLU A 84 19.25 7.32 11.54
N GLU A 85 20.57 7.18 11.77
CA GLU A 85 21.54 8.20 11.41
C GLU A 85 21.71 8.29 9.89
N GLU A 86 21.83 7.14 9.22
CA GLU A 86 21.89 7.07 7.76
C GLU A 86 20.63 7.64 7.11
N PHE A 87 19.45 7.42 7.72
CA PHE A 87 18.18 7.95 7.24
C PHE A 87 18.15 9.49 7.26
N ILE A 88 18.54 10.11 8.37
CA ILE A 88 18.64 11.58 8.47
C ILE A 88 19.70 12.11 7.53
N ARG A 89 20.86 11.46 7.46
CA ARG A 89 21.94 11.80 6.53
C ARG A 89 21.48 11.81 5.08
N TYR A 90 20.72 10.79 4.69
CA TYR A 90 20.14 10.68 3.34
C TYR A 90 19.20 11.85 3.04
N ILE A 91 18.28 12.16 3.97
CA ILE A 91 17.35 13.30 3.82
C ILE A 91 18.12 14.61 3.61
N MET A 92 19.14 14.86 4.41
CA MET A 92 19.94 16.09 4.29
C MET A 92 20.66 16.17 2.94
N GLN A 93 21.28 15.08 2.50
CA GLN A 93 21.96 15.03 1.19
C GLN A 93 20.98 15.28 0.04
N ASP A 94 19.82 14.66 0.07
CA ASP A 94 18.79 14.79 -0.99
C ASP A 94 18.20 16.22 -1.02
N LEU A 95 18.12 16.90 0.15
CA LEU A 95 17.77 18.32 0.26
C LEU A 95 18.96 19.26 -0.04
N SER A 96 20.11 18.72 -0.44
CA SER A 96 21.34 19.48 -0.73
C SER A 96 21.84 20.30 0.49
N LEU A 97 21.67 19.76 1.70
CA LEU A 97 22.17 20.36 2.93
C LEU A 97 23.56 19.83 3.29
N PRO A 98 24.41 20.64 3.92
CA PRO A 98 25.64 20.16 4.55
C PRO A 98 25.30 19.09 5.59
N VAL A 99 26.14 18.06 5.69
CA VAL A 99 25.90 16.94 6.62
C VAL A 99 26.93 16.99 7.75
N PRO A 100 26.55 17.44 8.95
CA PRO A 100 27.40 17.39 10.14
C PRO A 100 27.74 15.96 10.57
N GLN A 101 28.68 15.85 11.51
CA GLN A 101 29.14 14.55 11.97
C GLN A 101 28.17 13.88 12.96
N THR A 102 27.45 14.67 13.75
CA THR A 102 26.55 14.16 14.78
C THR A 102 25.08 14.25 14.37
N LYS A 103 24.27 13.28 14.77
CA LYS A 103 22.81 13.26 14.55
C LYS A 103 22.14 14.51 15.13
N GLY A 104 22.59 14.98 16.30
CA GLY A 104 22.03 16.19 16.94
C GLY A 104 22.22 17.44 16.08
N GLU A 105 23.42 17.64 15.53
CA GLU A 105 23.69 18.76 14.62
C GLU A 105 22.91 18.64 13.32
N MET A 106 22.78 17.41 12.77
CA MET A 106 21.96 17.17 11.58
C MET A 106 20.49 17.58 11.80
N LEU A 107 19.90 17.20 12.92
CA LEU A 107 18.51 17.55 13.26
C LEU A 107 18.33 19.06 13.49
N LEU A 108 19.29 19.71 14.15
CA LEU A 108 19.26 21.16 14.34
C LEU A 108 19.29 21.89 13.00
N GLN A 109 20.21 21.54 12.13
CA GLN A 109 20.36 22.15 10.81
C GLN A 109 19.15 21.88 9.90
N LEU A 110 18.59 20.66 9.95
CA LEU A 110 17.35 20.35 9.25
C LEU A 110 16.20 21.22 9.73
N ASN A 111 16.07 21.40 11.05
CA ASN A 111 15.02 22.26 11.63
C ASN A 111 15.17 23.72 11.19
N GLU A 112 16.38 24.26 11.22
CA GLU A 112 16.67 25.65 10.75
C GLU A 112 16.31 25.80 9.26
N TYR A 113 16.65 24.82 8.43
CA TYR A 113 16.29 24.81 7.02
C TYR A 113 14.76 24.81 6.82
N LEU A 114 14.04 23.95 7.54
CA LEU A 114 12.58 23.85 7.45
C LEU A 114 11.90 25.17 7.88
N ILE A 115 12.35 25.78 8.97
CA ILE A 115 11.87 27.09 9.42
C ILE A 115 12.16 28.16 8.36
N GLY A 116 13.37 28.17 7.79
CA GLY A 116 13.77 29.13 6.76
C GLY A 116 12.90 29.03 5.50
N ARG A 117 12.55 27.82 5.09
CA ARG A 117 11.62 27.58 3.97
C ARG A 117 10.19 28.00 4.30
N TYR A 118 9.70 27.60 5.45
CA TYR A 118 8.35 27.93 5.91
C TYR A 118 8.13 29.46 5.94
N ARG A 119 9.10 30.23 6.46
CA ARG A 119 9.04 31.69 6.49
C ARG A 119 8.94 32.35 5.11
N LYS A 120 9.42 31.63 4.06
CA LYS A 120 9.31 32.05 2.66
C LYS A 120 8.04 31.55 1.97
N GLY A 121 7.11 30.92 2.71
CA GLY A 121 5.90 30.30 2.17
C GLY A 121 6.15 29.02 1.36
N MET A 122 7.35 28.41 1.51
CA MET A 122 7.75 27.19 0.79
C MET A 122 7.51 25.95 1.65
N THR A 123 7.13 24.87 1.01
CA THR A 123 6.88 23.57 1.67
C THR A 123 8.07 22.63 1.50
N THR A 124 8.29 21.75 2.48
CA THR A 124 9.25 20.64 2.37
C THR A 124 8.52 19.32 2.59
N VAL A 125 8.80 18.33 1.73
CA VAL A 125 8.14 17.01 1.72
C VAL A 125 9.20 15.92 1.84
N LEU A 126 8.97 14.97 2.73
CA LEU A 126 9.70 13.71 2.80
C LEU A 126 8.80 12.61 2.26
N ILE A 127 9.23 11.95 1.20
CA ILE A 127 8.53 10.81 0.60
C ILE A 127 9.38 9.56 0.85
N VAL A 128 8.78 8.55 1.45
CA VAL A 128 9.44 7.26 1.71
C VAL A 128 8.67 6.17 0.98
N ASP A 129 9.29 5.57 -0.03
CA ASP A 129 8.73 4.44 -0.78
C ASP A 129 9.18 3.11 -0.14
N GLU A 130 8.43 2.04 -0.34
CA GLU A 130 8.64 0.72 0.26
C GLU A 130 8.78 0.78 1.81
N ALA A 131 7.99 1.65 2.44
CA ALA A 131 8.08 1.97 3.87
C ALA A 131 7.77 0.79 4.81
N GLN A 132 7.19 -0.33 4.33
CA GLN A 132 7.04 -1.56 5.11
C GLN A 132 8.40 -2.16 5.53
N ASN A 133 9.47 -1.84 4.81
CA ASN A 133 10.82 -2.33 5.12
C ASN A 133 11.57 -1.49 6.17
N LEU A 134 11.05 -0.32 6.57
CA LEU A 134 11.67 0.51 7.61
C LEU A 134 11.81 -0.26 8.92
N SER A 135 12.91 -0.07 9.63
CA SER A 135 13.06 -0.59 10.99
C SER A 135 12.14 0.16 11.98
N TRP A 136 11.97 -0.38 13.19
CA TRP A 136 11.18 0.27 14.23
C TRP A 136 11.83 1.59 14.68
N GLU A 137 13.15 1.62 14.73
CA GLU A 137 13.98 2.75 15.09
C GLU A 137 13.80 3.90 14.10
N VAL A 138 13.78 3.61 12.80
CA VAL A 138 13.54 4.62 11.75
C VAL A 138 12.09 5.12 11.79
N LEU A 139 11.11 4.26 12.07
CA LEU A 139 9.72 4.71 12.28
C LEU A 139 9.60 5.64 13.49
N GLU A 140 10.35 5.39 14.55
CA GLU A 140 10.42 6.29 15.71
C GLU A 140 11.09 7.62 15.34
N GLU A 141 12.15 7.59 14.52
CA GLU A 141 12.78 8.81 14.01
C GLU A 141 11.81 9.64 13.16
N ILE A 142 11.04 8.97 12.28
CA ILE A 142 9.97 9.63 11.51
C ILE A 142 8.94 10.28 12.46
N ARG A 143 8.59 9.60 13.56
CA ARG A 143 7.71 10.18 14.59
C ARG A 143 8.32 11.44 15.21
N LEU A 144 9.62 11.43 15.51
CA LEU A 144 10.31 12.60 16.05
C LEU A 144 10.34 13.76 15.04
N LEU A 145 10.57 13.46 13.76
CA LEU A 145 10.50 14.47 12.68
C LEU A 145 9.10 15.10 12.56
N THR A 146 8.02 14.40 12.89
CA THR A 146 6.68 15.01 12.90
C THR A 146 6.50 16.06 14.00
N ASN A 147 7.42 16.17 14.98
CA ASN A 147 7.43 17.22 16.00
C ASN A 147 8.00 18.55 15.48
N LEU A 148 8.59 18.55 14.29
CA LEU A 148 9.08 19.78 13.66
C LEU A 148 7.88 20.60 13.17
N GLU A 149 7.41 21.50 14.05
CA GLU A 149 6.20 22.28 13.85
C GLU A 149 6.35 23.71 14.39
N THR A 150 5.53 24.60 13.88
CA THR A 150 5.27 25.91 14.47
C THR A 150 4.05 25.81 15.39
N THR A 151 3.61 26.91 15.97
CA THR A 151 2.36 26.97 16.72
C THR A 151 1.10 26.67 15.88
N LYS A 152 1.21 26.67 14.55
CA LYS A 152 0.07 26.52 13.62
C LYS A 152 0.21 25.35 12.67
N ASP A 153 1.41 25.13 12.14
CA ASP A 153 1.62 24.23 11.00
C ASP A 153 2.79 23.29 11.20
N LYS A 154 2.71 22.13 10.55
CA LYS A 154 3.81 21.18 10.41
C LYS A 154 4.83 21.70 9.38
N LEU A 155 6.10 21.75 9.76
CA LEU A 155 7.20 22.24 8.90
C LEU A 155 7.57 21.21 7.82
N LEU A 156 7.47 19.93 8.15
CA LEU A 156 7.77 18.80 7.24
C LEU A 156 6.51 18.01 6.96
N GLN A 157 6.21 17.82 5.67
CA GLN A 157 5.13 16.96 5.21
C GLN A 157 5.71 15.58 4.90
N ILE A 158 5.18 14.52 5.48
CA ILE A 158 5.71 13.16 5.33
C ILE A 158 4.69 12.30 4.60
N VAL A 159 5.14 11.61 3.57
CA VAL A 159 4.33 10.66 2.78
C VAL A 159 5.00 9.29 2.87
N LEU A 160 4.39 8.36 3.57
CA LEU A 160 4.83 6.96 3.57
C LEU A 160 4.03 6.17 2.54
N ILE A 161 4.74 5.43 1.72
CA ILE A 161 4.16 4.60 0.67
C ILE A 161 4.69 3.18 0.86
N GLY A 162 3.78 2.20 0.89
CA GLY A 162 4.19 0.82 1.16
C GLY A 162 3.17 -0.22 0.74
N GLN A 163 3.51 -1.46 1.05
CA GLN A 163 2.65 -2.62 0.87
C GLN A 163 1.69 -2.75 2.07
N PRO A 164 0.67 -3.63 2.03
CA PRO A 164 -0.28 -3.81 3.13
C PRO A 164 0.39 -4.10 4.48
N GLU A 165 1.59 -4.70 4.49
CA GLU A 165 2.39 -4.95 5.68
C GLU A 165 2.78 -3.66 6.41
N LEU A 166 2.80 -2.52 5.71
CA LEU A 166 2.96 -1.21 6.35
C LEU A 166 1.77 -0.88 7.25
N ASP A 167 0.54 -1.18 6.81
CA ASP A 167 -0.66 -0.96 7.64
C ASP A 167 -0.59 -1.82 8.90
N GLU A 168 -0.23 -3.11 8.78
CA GLU A 168 -0.06 -4.01 9.93
C GLU A 168 1.00 -3.49 10.89
N LYS A 169 2.12 -3.00 10.35
CA LYS A 169 3.21 -2.42 11.12
C LYS A 169 2.78 -1.16 11.87
N LEU A 170 2.01 -0.28 11.23
CA LEU A 170 1.47 0.94 11.85
C LEU A 170 0.37 0.67 12.87
N GLU A 171 -0.27 -0.51 12.86
CA GLU A 171 -1.23 -0.93 13.89
C GLU A 171 -0.53 -1.50 15.14
N SER A 172 0.77 -1.76 15.08
CA SER A 172 1.54 -2.29 16.21
C SER A 172 1.59 -1.31 17.39
N TYR A 173 1.58 -1.86 18.61
CA TYR A 173 1.72 -1.09 19.85
C TYR A 173 2.98 -0.21 19.87
N ASN A 174 4.07 -0.68 19.26
CA ASN A 174 5.37 0.01 19.25
C ASN A 174 5.32 1.39 18.57
N VAL A 175 4.40 1.57 17.61
CA VAL A 175 4.28 2.82 16.83
C VAL A 175 2.92 3.52 17.02
N ARG A 176 2.19 3.22 18.10
CA ARG A 176 0.89 3.83 18.39
C ARG A 176 0.89 5.36 18.35
N GLN A 177 2.01 5.98 18.76
CA GLN A 177 2.13 7.44 18.75
C GLN A 177 2.30 7.99 17.33
N LEU A 178 2.98 7.26 16.44
CA LEU A 178 3.08 7.60 15.02
C LEU A 178 1.71 7.46 14.34
N LYS A 179 0.97 6.38 14.64
CA LYS A 179 -0.37 6.15 14.12
C LYS A 179 -1.31 7.33 14.39
N GLN A 180 -1.26 7.93 15.59
CA GLN A 180 -2.10 9.07 15.96
C GLN A 180 -1.78 10.35 15.17
N ARG A 181 -0.64 10.40 14.49
CA ARG A 181 -0.20 11.55 13.67
C ARG A 181 -0.59 11.43 12.21
N ILE A 182 -1.09 10.27 11.79
CA ILE A 182 -1.53 10.05 10.41
C ILE A 182 -2.80 10.87 10.17
N ALA A 183 -2.69 11.89 9.32
CA ALA A 183 -3.81 12.74 8.96
C ALA A 183 -4.68 12.13 7.84
N LEU A 184 -4.06 11.46 6.89
CA LEU A 184 -4.73 10.87 5.72
C LEU A 184 -4.19 9.47 5.43
N ARG A 185 -5.09 8.53 5.12
CA ARG A 185 -4.76 7.19 4.66
C ARG A 185 -5.46 6.91 3.34
N CYS A 186 -4.74 6.34 2.41
CA CYS A 186 -5.25 5.90 1.11
C CYS A 186 -4.82 4.47 0.85
N ARG A 187 -5.71 3.69 0.27
CA ARG A 187 -5.40 2.33 -0.14
C ARG A 187 -5.63 2.16 -1.64
N LEU A 188 -4.62 1.66 -2.34
CA LEU A 188 -4.71 1.31 -3.75
C LEU A 188 -5.05 -0.16 -3.88
N ASN A 189 -6.25 -0.46 -4.33
CA ASN A 189 -6.67 -1.82 -4.61
C ASN A 189 -6.37 -2.18 -6.08
N PRO A 190 -6.33 -3.47 -6.43
CA PRO A 190 -6.31 -3.91 -7.81
C PRO A 190 -7.48 -3.32 -8.62
N LEU A 191 -7.28 -3.17 -9.93
CA LEU A 191 -8.30 -2.65 -10.85
C LEU A 191 -9.48 -3.64 -10.95
N THR A 192 -10.68 -3.13 -10.99
CA THR A 192 -11.87 -3.90 -11.34
C THR A 192 -11.80 -4.39 -12.79
N GLU A 193 -12.70 -5.29 -13.21
CA GLU A 193 -12.77 -5.77 -14.59
C GLU A 193 -12.97 -4.60 -15.57
N LEU A 194 -13.85 -3.66 -15.25
CA LEU A 194 -14.10 -2.47 -16.07
C LEU A 194 -12.86 -1.55 -16.15
N GLU A 195 -12.22 -1.30 -15.00
CA GLU A 195 -10.99 -0.50 -14.97
C GLU A 195 -9.83 -1.20 -15.70
N THR A 196 -9.73 -2.53 -15.63
CA THR A 196 -8.76 -3.32 -16.39
C THR A 196 -8.95 -3.13 -17.90
N ARG A 197 -10.20 -3.16 -18.35
CA ARG A 197 -10.58 -2.88 -19.73
C ARG A 197 -10.12 -1.50 -20.16
N ASP A 198 -10.52 -0.48 -19.42
CA ASP A 198 -10.19 0.91 -19.71
C ASP A 198 -8.67 1.15 -19.66
N TYR A 199 -7.98 0.51 -18.72
CA TYR A 199 -6.53 0.54 -18.60
C TYR A 199 -5.83 0.03 -19.86
N ILE A 200 -6.19 -1.17 -20.34
CA ILE A 200 -5.60 -1.79 -21.53
C ILE A 200 -5.85 -0.93 -22.76
N VAL A 201 -7.12 -0.54 -22.97
CA VAL A 201 -7.53 0.28 -24.13
C VAL A 201 -6.81 1.63 -24.14
N ARG A 202 -6.76 2.32 -23.01
CA ARG A 202 -6.11 3.62 -22.89
C ARG A 202 -4.61 3.56 -23.15
N ARG A 203 -3.92 2.49 -22.70
CA ARG A 203 -2.50 2.30 -22.98
C ARG A 203 -2.24 2.05 -24.45
N LEU A 204 -3.05 1.23 -25.12
CA LEU A 204 -2.98 1.01 -26.56
C LEU A 204 -3.23 2.30 -27.35
N GLN A 205 -4.25 3.06 -26.99
CA GLN A 205 -4.57 4.34 -27.63
C GLN A 205 -3.42 5.34 -27.49
N ARG A 206 -2.83 5.47 -26.29
CA ARG A 206 -1.66 6.32 -26.06
C ARG A 206 -0.41 5.81 -26.81
N ALA A 207 -0.30 4.51 -27.02
CA ALA A 207 0.77 3.93 -27.82
C ALA A 207 0.59 4.13 -29.33
N GLY A 208 -0.58 4.62 -29.80
CA GLY A 208 -0.83 4.90 -31.21
C GLY A 208 -1.91 4.05 -31.87
N ALA A 209 -2.52 3.08 -31.15
CA ALA A 209 -3.53 2.17 -31.71
C ALA A 209 -4.85 2.87 -32.11
N LYS A 210 -5.06 4.13 -31.74
CA LYS A 210 -6.27 4.92 -32.05
C LYS A 210 -7.57 4.08 -31.97
N ASN A 211 -8.11 3.67 -33.13
CA ASN A 211 -9.37 2.92 -33.25
C ASN A 211 -9.17 1.40 -33.26
N SER A 212 -7.94 0.89 -33.33
CA SER A 212 -7.63 -0.54 -33.42
C SER A 212 -7.43 -1.24 -32.06
N ALA A 213 -7.51 -0.51 -30.96
CA ALA A 213 -7.31 -1.09 -29.62
C ALA A 213 -8.23 -2.30 -29.34
N TRP A 214 -9.50 -2.21 -29.72
CA TRP A 214 -10.51 -3.26 -29.59
C TRP A 214 -10.30 -4.45 -30.54
N THR A 215 -9.64 -4.21 -31.67
CA THR A 215 -9.26 -5.28 -32.59
C THR A 215 -8.06 -6.05 -32.06
N ILE A 216 -7.11 -5.36 -31.43
CA ILE A 216 -5.91 -5.99 -30.84
C ILE A 216 -6.30 -6.82 -29.61
N PHE A 217 -7.07 -6.25 -28.69
CA PHE A 217 -7.59 -6.94 -27.48
C PHE A 217 -9.11 -6.86 -27.45
N PRO A 218 -9.83 -7.90 -27.95
CA PRO A 218 -11.28 -7.99 -27.81
C PRO A 218 -11.74 -8.11 -26.34
N ASP A 219 -12.98 -7.72 -26.04
CA ASP A 219 -13.53 -7.71 -24.69
C ASP A 219 -13.43 -9.06 -23.95
N ASN A 220 -13.68 -10.15 -24.63
CA ASN A 220 -13.59 -11.51 -24.06
C ASN A 220 -12.13 -11.86 -23.68
N VAL A 221 -11.16 -11.37 -24.44
CA VAL A 221 -9.73 -11.53 -24.15
C VAL A 221 -9.33 -10.67 -22.93
N ILE A 222 -9.80 -9.43 -22.87
CA ILE A 222 -9.55 -8.54 -21.73
C ILE A 222 -10.12 -9.15 -20.42
N LYS A 223 -11.33 -9.73 -20.46
CA LYS A 223 -11.89 -10.44 -19.31
C LYS A 223 -10.99 -11.59 -18.86
N LYS A 224 -10.41 -12.33 -19.83
CA LYS A 224 -9.49 -13.42 -19.53
C LYS A 224 -8.20 -12.89 -18.91
N VAL A 225 -7.66 -11.77 -19.38
CA VAL A 225 -6.51 -11.08 -18.76
C VAL A 225 -6.83 -10.73 -17.31
N HIS A 226 -8.00 -10.11 -17.04
CA HIS A 226 -8.40 -9.77 -15.68
C HIS A 226 -8.48 -11.00 -14.77
N GLN A 227 -9.02 -12.12 -15.24
CA GLN A 227 -9.11 -13.38 -14.48
C GLN A 227 -7.74 -13.88 -13.99
N TYR A 228 -6.70 -13.80 -14.84
CA TYR A 228 -5.35 -14.23 -14.47
C TYR A 228 -4.58 -13.22 -13.65
N THR A 229 -4.83 -11.93 -13.86
CA THR A 229 -4.05 -10.84 -13.23
C THR A 229 -4.71 -10.29 -11.97
N THR A 230 -5.97 -10.66 -11.72
CA THR A 230 -6.81 -10.12 -10.63
C THR A 230 -6.81 -8.59 -10.58
N GLY A 231 -6.61 -7.95 -11.74
CA GLY A 231 -6.58 -6.48 -11.87
C GLY A 231 -5.29 -5.81 -11.42
N ILE A 232 -4.19 -6.54 -11.17
CA ILE A 232 -2.91 -5.95 -10.79
C ILE A 232 -2.21 -5.36 -12.03
N PRO A 233 -2.01 -4.02 -12.13
CA PRO A 233 -1.48 -3.36 -13.33
C PRO A 233 -0.17 -3.92 -13.86
N ARG A 234 0.76 -4.30 -12.97
CA ARG A 234 2.04 -4.90 -13.36
C ARG A 234 1.84 -6.25 -14.05
N LEU A 235 0.94 -7.09 -13.53
CA LEU A 235 0.63 -8.38 -14.15
C LEU A 235 -0.12 -8.20 -15.47
N ILE A 236 -1.06 -7.23 -15.54
CA ILE A 236 -1.75 -6.87 -16.78
C ILE A 236 -0.72 -6.51 -17.86
N ASN A 237 0.24 -5.64 -17.54
CA ASN A 237 1.29 -5.27 -18.49
C ASN A 237 2.08 -6.49 -18.94
N THR A 238 2.53 -7.34 -18.01
CA THR A 238 3.33 -8.53 -18.34
C THR A 238 2.55 -9.49 -19.25
N VAL A 239 1.28 -9.75 -18.95
CA VAL A 239 0.43 -10.65 -19.76
C VAL A 239 0.19 -10.04 -21.15
N CYS A 240 -0.21 -8.77 -21.22
CA CYS A 240 -0.51 -8.09 -22.48
C CYS A 240 0.73 -7.96 -23.37
N GLU A 241 1.90 -7.64 -22.81
CA GLU A 241 3.16 -7.54 -23.55
C GLU A 241 3.53 -8.88 -24.21
N ASN A 242 3.54 -9.96 -23.41
CA ASN A 242 3.86 -11.28 -23.91
C ASN A 242 2.83 -11.76 -24.95
N SER A 243 1.56 -11.45 -24.75
CA SER A 243 0.50 -11.81 -25.72
C SER A 243 0.65 -11.08 -27.06
N LEU A 244 1.10 -9.82 -27.07
CA LEU A 244 1.43 -9.11 -28.30
C LEU A 244 2.62 -9.76 -29.03
N ILE A 245 3.61 -10.23 -28.29
CA ILE A 245 4.77 -10.95 -28.86
C ILE A 245 4.32 -12.28 -29.49
N VAL A 246 3.47 -13.04 -28.79
CA VAL A 246 2.91 -14.32 -29.32
C VAL A 246 2.06 -14.08 -30.56
N ALA A 247 1.17 -13.06 -30.54
CA ALA A 247 0.32 -12.72 -31.67
C ALA A 247 1.18 -12.27 -32.89
N PHE A 248 2.22 -11.50 -32.65
CA PHE A 248 3.19 -11.14 -33.69
C PHE A 248 3.90 -12.37 -34.27
N ALA A 249 4.35 -13.30 -33.43
CA ALA A 249 5.00 -14.54 -33.90
C ALA A 249 4.04 -15.40 -34.76
N LYS A 250 2.75 -15.43 -34.39
CA LYS A 250 1.68 -16.12 -35.12
C LYS A 250 1.11 -15.30 -36.30
N GLN A 251 1.67 -14.10 -36.57
CA GLN A 251 1.25 -13.18 -37.63
C GLN A 251 -0.25 -12.82 -37.60
N THR A 252 -0.82 -12.70 -36.39
CA THR A 252 -2.22 -12.34 -36.16
C THR A 252 -2.34 -10.93 -35.61
N GLN A 253 -3.31 -10.13 -36.15
CA GLN A 253 -3.56 -8.75 -35.72
C GLN A 253 -4.40 -8.66 -34.43
N SER A 254 -4.88 -9.79 -33.93
CA SER A 254 -5.72 -9.86 -32.74
C SER A 254 -5.18 -10.93 -31.78
N VAL A 255 -5.13 -10.59 -30.51
CA VAL A 255 -4.84 -11.55 -29.43
C VAL A 255 -6.08 -12.42 -29.20
N THR A 256 -5.87 -13.72 -28.97
CA THR A 256 -6.93 -14.69 -28.68
C THR A 256 -6.87 -15.19 -27.24
N ILE A 257 -7.94 -15.83 -26.78
CA ILE A 257 -8.00 -16.42 -25.43
C ILE A 257 -6.88 -17.47 -25.25
N ASP A 258 -6.67 -18.32 -26.28
CA ASP A 258 -5.63 -19.38 -26.23
C ASP A 258 -4.23 -18.78 -26.03
N MET A 259 -3.93 -17.61 -26.65
CA MET A 259 -2.67 -16.93 -26.44
C MET A 259 -2.51 -16.41 -25.01
N ILE A 260 -3.59 -15.91 -24.41
CA ILE A 260 -3.59 -15.51 -22.98
C ILE A 260 -3.34 -16.71 -22.09
N GLU A 261 -3.96 -17.85 -22.37
CA GLU A 261 -3.79 -19.09 -21.60
C GLU A 261 -2.39 -19.66 -21.73
N GLU A 262 -1.80 -19.62 -22.95
CA GLU A 262 -0.41 -19.99 -23.22
C GLU A 262 0.54 -19.12 -22.37
N VAL A 263 0.39 -17.78 -22.45
CA VAL A 263 1.19 -16.82 -21.68
C VAL A 263 1.01 -16.99 -20.18
N ALA A 264 -0.23 -17.17 -19.71
CA ALA A 264 -0.52 -17.36 -18.30
C ALA A 264 0.12 -18.65 -17.73
N LYS A 265 0.16 -19.71 -18.54
CA LYS A 265 0.85 -20.96 -18.20
C LYS A 265 2.36 -20.76 -18.11
N ASP A 266 2.97 -20.08 -19.08
CA ASP A 266 4.41 -19.80 -19.09
C ASP A 266 4.83 -18.92 -17.91
N LEU A 267 4.02 -17.94 -17.57
CA LEU A 267 4.21 -17.07 -16.40
C LEU A 267 3.77 -17.74 -15.06
N ARG A 268 3.29 -18.98 -15.10
CA ARG A 268 2.81 -19.73 -13.93
C ARG A 268 1.68 -19.03 -13.17
N LEU A 269 0.85 -18.27 -13.85
CA LEU A 269 -0.31 -17.57 -13.25
C LEU A 269 -1.52 -18.49 -13.03
N ASN A 270 -1.44 -19.75 -13.47
CA ASN A 270 -2.50 -20.76 -13.34
C ASN A 270 -2.68 -21.32 -11.92
N GLN A 271 -1.78 -20.99 -10.99
CA GLN A 271 -2.01 -21.31 -9.59
C GLN A 271 -2.94 -20.22 -9.03
N PRO A 272 -4.09 -20.63 -8.43
CA PRO A 272 -4.89 -19.65 -7.73
C PRO A 272 -3.99 -18.99 -6.68
N VAL A 273 -3.79 -17.68 -6.81
CA VAL A 273 -3.22 -16.88 -5.74
C VAL A 273 -4.14 -17.14 -4.57
N LYS A 274 -3.68 -17.91 -3.57
CA LYS A 274 -4.42 -18.02 -2.31
C LYS A 274 -4.62 -16.59 -1.86
N PRO A 275 -5.87 -16.13 -1.69
CA PRO A 275 -6.08 -14.80 -1.16
C PRO A 275 -5.27 -14.71 0.12
N PRO A 276 -4.62 -13.58 0.40
CA PRO A 276 -3.97 -13.39 1.68
C PRO A 276 -5.00 -13.80 2.72
N ILE A 277 -4.58 -14.66 3.65
CA ILE A 277 -5.44 -15.11 4.74
C ILE A 277 -5.83 -13.83 5.46
N THR A 278 -6.96 -13.26 5.07
CA THR A 278 -7.55 -12.13 5.77
C THR A 278 -7.76 -12.63 7.18
N SER A 279 -7.16 -11.98 8.14
CA SER A 279 -7.22 -12.26 9.58
C SER A 279 -8.66 -12.30 10.14
N GLN A 280 -9.68 -12.10 9.32
CA GLN A 280 -11.09 -12.30 9.62
C GLN A 280 -11.50 -13.77 9.71
N ALA A 281 -10.99 -14.66 8.81
CA ALA A 281 -11.33 -16.09 8.88
C ALA A 281 -10.73 -16.78 10.13
N THR A 282 -9.59 -16.31 10.64
CA THR A 282 -9.00 -16.80 11.88
C THR A 282 -9.67 -16.25 13.13
N LYS A 283 -10.26 -15.05 13.08
CA LYS A 283 -11.02 -14.49 14.20
C LYS A 283 -12.36 -15.19 14.36
N ASP A 284 -13.12 -15.41 13.29
CA ASP A 284 -14.41 -16.11 13.32
C ASP A 284 -14.25 -17.57 13.79
N ASP A 285 -13.16 -18.24 13.41
CA ASP A 285 -12.90 -19.62 13.84
C ASP A 285 -12.41 -19.67 15.30
N GLN A 286 -11.68 -18.66 15.77
CA GLN A 286 -11.29 -18.52 17.17
C GLN A 286 -12.46 -18.09 18.05
N GLU A 287 -13.28 -17.14 17.62
CA GLU A 287 -14.52 -16.74 18.33
C GLU A 287 -15.52 -17.88 18.41
N SER A 288 -15.71 -18.63 17.32
CA SER A 288 -16.56 -19.82 17.30
C SER A 288 -16.06 -20.92 18.24
N LYS A 289 -14.74 -21.13 18.34
CA LYS A 289 -14.12 -22.08 19.30
C LYS A 289 -14.22 -21.59 20.75
N LEU A 290 -14.09 -20.29 20.96
CA LEU A 290 -14.26 -19.66 22.30
C LEU A 290 -15.70 -19.73 22.76
N LEU A 291 -16.66 -19.43 21.89
CA LEU A 291 -18.10 -19.54 22.16
C LEU A 291 -18.49 -20.97 22.52
N LYS A 292 -18.02 -21.98 21.77
CA LYS A 292 -18.24 -23.40 22.09
C LYS A 292 -17.64 -23.81 23.43
N ARG A 293 -16.47 -23.29 23.80
CA ARG A 293 -15.87 -23.53 25.12
C ARG A 293 -16.66 -22.86 26.25
N LEU A 294 -17.15 -21.63 26.05
CA LEU A 294 -18.00 -20.92 27.00
C LEU A 294 -19.34 -21.65 27.23
N VAL A 295 -19.99 -22.09 26.18
CA VAL A 295 -21.24 -22.88 26.28
C VAL A 295 -21.02 -24.20 27.04
N ASN A 296 -19.92 -24.90 26.77
CA ASN A 296 -19.58 -26.12 27.50
C ASN A 296 -19.25 -25.87 28.99
N LEU A 297 -18.62 -24.75 29.32
CA LEU A 297 -18.36 -24.32 30.71
C LEU A 297 -19.66 -23.95 31.45
N LEU A 298 -20.59 -23.26 30.80
CA LEU A 298 -21.91 -22.92 31.35
C LEU A 298 -22.72 -24.19 31.65
N HIS A 299 -22.75 -25.16 30.72
CA HIS A 299 -23.41 -26.45 30.96
C HIS A 299 -22.74 -27.29 32.05
N ALA A 300 -21.43 -27.15 32.26
CA ALA A 300 -20.73 -27.81 33.35
C ALA A 300 -21.06 -27.16 34.71
N LEU A 301 -21.25 -25.84 34.78
CA LEU A 301 -21.63 -25.13 35.98
C LEU A 301 -23.11 -25.38 36.37
N GLU A 302 -24.04 -25.47 35.40
CA GLU A 302 -25.44 -25.85 35.65
C GLU A 302 -25.59 -27.26 36.25
N LYS A 303 -24.72 -28.21 35.87
CA LYS A 303 -24.67 -29.58 36.44
C LYS A 303 -24.09 -29.62 37.86
N VAL A 304 -23.38 -28.60 38.30
CA VAL A 304 -22.81 -28.55 39.66
C VAL A 304 -23.88 -28.02 40.64
N ASP A 305 -24.80 -27.17 40.18
CA ASP A 305 -25.91 -26.65 41.02
C ASP A 305 -27.07 -27.66 41.22
N GLU A 306 -27.10 -28.76 40.44
CA GLU A 306 -28.09 -29.87 40.60
C GLU A 306 -27.60 -31.02 41.48
N ALA A 307 -26.51 -30.87 42.21
CA ALA A 307 -26.08 -31.92 43.16
C ALA A 307 -27.03 -31.95 44.39
N PRO A 308 -27.61 -33.10 44.74
CA PRO A 308 -28.62 -33.21 45.80
C PRO A 308 -28.03 -32.86 47.18
N SER A 309 -28.79 -32.03 47.90
CA SER A 309 -28.55 -31.70 49.31
C SER A 309 -28.39 -32.96 50.17
N VAL A 310 -27.32 -33.00 50.93
CA VAL A 310 -27.07 -34.06 51.95
C VAL A 310 -28.14 -33.93 53.05
N PRO A 311 -28.82 -35.03 53.53
CA PRO A 311 -29.83 -34.99 54.54
C PRO A 311 -29.18 -34.62 55.93
N GLU A 312 -29.78 -33.68 56.61
CA GLU A 312 -29.61 -33.41 58.03
C GLU A 312 -30.13 -34.65 58.85
N GLU A 313 -29.27 -35.38 59.51
CA GLU A 313 -29.68 -36.23 60.58
C GLU A 313 -28.84 -36.04 61.86
N ALA A 314 -29.61 -35.74 62.93
CA ALA A 314 -29.40 -36.01 64.35
C ALA A 314 -28.39 -35.15 65.11
N SER A 315 -28.87 -34.04 65.61
CA SER A 315 -28.44 -33.54 66.92
C SER A 315 -29.44 -34.02 68.00
N ARG A 316 -29.07 -34.92 68.85
CA ARG A 316 -29.60 -35.08 70.22
C ARG A 316 -28.64 -35.81 71.12
N VAL A 317 -28.60 -35.25 72.37
CA VAL A 317 -28.08 -35.84 73.61
C VAL A 317 -26.57 -35.62 73.90
N GLY A 318 -26.24 -34.81 74.89
CA GLY A 318 -26.11 -35.13 76.25
C GLY A 318 -25.63 -33.96 77.13
N GLN A 319 -26.50 -33.54 77.98
CA GLN A 319 -26.16 -32.78 79.20
C GLN A 319 -25.38 -33.64 80.20
N GLY A 320 -24.43 -33.09 80.91
CA GLY A 320 -23.91 -33.71 82.08
C GLY A 320 -22.62 -33.08 82.62
N LYS A 321 -22.76 -32.15 83.55
CA LYS A 321 -22.07 -31.99 84.80
C LYS A 321 -20.54 -32.33 84.82
N ILE A 322 -19.67 -31.44 85.07
CA ILE A 322 -19.19 -30.85 86.39
C ILE A 322 -18.28 -29.68 86.05
#